data_22a0043f7a2ca2a522a5343b86bf3acc
#
_entry.id   22a0043f7a2ca2a522a5343b86bf3acc
#
_cell.length_a   1.000
_cell.length_b   1.000
_cell.length_c   1.000
_cell.angle_alpha   90.00
_cell.angle_beta   90.00
_cell.angle_gamma   90.00
#
_symmetry.space_group_name_H-M   'P 1'
#
loop_
_entity.id
_entity.type
_entity.pdbx_description
1 polymer ?
#
loop_
_entity_poly.entity_id
_entity_poly.type
_entity_poly.pdbx_seq_one_letter_code
_entity_poly.pdbx_strand_id
1 'polypeptide(L)'
;LDHNRPILERLLAAPRRTAPDALARSPKPARFTFVSKRAAVGTGPNRFEIIPLRTVTGERQMALWFPELKLLYCSDLFQRDQKGEFFLPQTVSEMVSVVAGEKLEVTRAFAMHLPLTPWEEIAAALDKHVRN
;
A
#
# COMPACT_ATOMS: atom_id res chain seq x y z
N LEU A 1 -0.79 -9.04 -4.50
CA LEU A 1 -1.69 -8.94 -5.66
C LEU A 1 -1.54 -10.16 -6.56
N ASP A 2 -2.57 -10.45 -7.37
CA ASP A 2 -2.61 -11.60 -8.30
C ASP A 2 -1.48 -11.57 -9.34
N HIS A 3 -1.17 -10.42 -9.92
CA HIS A 3 -0.09 -10.27 -10.89
C HIS A 3 1.33 -10.40 -10.30
N ASN A 4 1.46 -10.44 -8.97
CA ASN A 4 2.73 -10.77 -8.31
C ASN A 4 2.98 -12.29 -8.22
N ARG A 5 2.00 -13.13 -8.53
CA ARG A 5 2.10 -14.60 -8.44
C ARG A 5 3.34 -15.16 -9.15
N PRO A 6 3.60 -14.85 -10.44
CA PRO A 6 4.74 -15.45 -11.14
C PRO A 6 6.09 -15.08 -10.51
N ILE A 7 6.20 -13.87 -9.93
CA ILE A 7 7.40 -13.41 -9.26
C ILE A 7 7.61 -14.17 -7.95
N LEU A 8 6.55 -14.31 -7.15
CA LEU A 8 6.60 -15.00 -5.87
C LEU A 8 6.89 -16.50 -6.05
N GLU A 9 6.24 -17.16 -7.01
CA GLU A 9 6.49 -18.58 -7.32
C GLU A 9 7.94 -18.80 -7.75
N ARG A 10 8.49 -17.93 -8.62
CA ARG A 10 9.89 -17.98 -9.03
C ARG A 10 10.84 -17.75 -7.86
N LEU A 11 10.55 -16.78 -7.00
CA LEU A 11 11.37 -16.47 -5.82
C LEU A 11 11.42 -17.65 -4.84
N LEU A 12 10.28 -18.31 -4.61
CA LEU A 12 10.20 -19.46 -3.72
C LEU A 12 10.87 -20.72 -4.30
N ALA A 13 10.82 -20.88 -5.62
CA ALA A 13 11.49 -22.00 -6.30
C ALA A 13 13.00 -21.77 -6.48
N ALA A 14 13.51 -20.55 -6.27
CA ALA A 14 14.91 -20.24 -6.46
C ALA A 14 15.82 -20.99 -5.45
N PRO A 15 16.91 -21.61 -5.91
CA PRO A 15 17.83 -22.31 -5.01
C PRO A 15 18.63 -21.33 -4.17
N ARG A 16 18.49 -21.42 -2.85
CA ARG A 16 19.18 -20.57 -1.87
C ARG A 16 20.51 -21.20 -1.44
N ARG A 17 21.48 -21.20 -2.34
CA ARG A 17 22.75 -21.95 -2.16
C ARG A 17 23.80 -21.20 -1.33
N THR A 18 23.88 -19.88 -1.48
CA THR A 18 24.98 -19.07 -0.89
C THR A 18 24.77 -18.83 0.61
N ALA A 19 23.54 -18.54 1.04
CA ALA A 19 23.21 -18.28 2.45
C ALA A 19 21.84 -18.91 2.75
N PRO A 20 21.79 -20.25 3.00
CA PRO A 20 20.52 -20.91 3.25
C PRO A 20 19.93 -20.45 4.58
N ASP A 21 18.71 -19.87 4.50
CA ASP A 21 17.92 -19.49 5.66
C ASP A 21 17.17 -20.69 6.28
N ALA A 22 16.37 -20.44 7.30
CA ALA A 22 15.57 -21.47 7.97
C ALA A 22 14.58 -22.15 7.01
N LEU A 23 14.01 -21.40 6.06
CA LEU A 23 13.08 -21.95 5.08
C LEU A 23 13.79 -22.86 4.07
N ALA A 24 15.01 -22.52 3.66
CA ALA A 24 15.81 -23.36 2.77
C ALA A 24 16.24 -24.68 3.45
N ARG A 25 16.47 -24.67 4.77
CA ARG A 25 16.84 -25.85 5.56
C ARG A 25 15.64 -26.73 5.89
N SER A 26 14.45 -26.13 6.04
CA SER A 26 13.20 -26.85 6.33
C SER A 26 12.07 -26.24 5.50
N PRO A 27 11.97 -26.64 4.21
CA PRO A 27 10.98 -26.05 3.29
C PRO A 27 9.55 -26.27 3.79
N LYS A 28 8.79 -25.19 3.81
CA LYS A 28 7.35 -25.24 4.10
C LYS A 28 6.58 -24.68 2.90
N PRO A 29 5.51 -25.33 2.46
CA PRO A 29 4.70 -24.82 1.37
C PRO A 29 4.07 -23.49 1.76
N ALA A 30 4.33 -22.45 0.99
CA ALA A 30 3.67 -21.17 1.17
C ALA A 30 2.23 -21.24 0.64
N ARG A 31 1.29 -20.71 1.42
CA ARG A 31 -0.10 -20.54 1.00
C ARG A 31 -0.37 -19.07 0.74
N PHE A 32 -0.78 -18.74 -0.48
CA PHE A 32 -1.08 -17.36 -0.87
C PHE A 32 -2.57 -17.22 -1.18
N THR A 33 -3.15 -16.14 -0.68
CA THR A 33 -4.42 -15.62 -1.18
C THR A 33 -4.09 -14.41 -2.06
N PHE A 34 -4.42 -14.50 -3.34
CA PHE A 34 -4.17 -13.43 -4.29
C PHE A 34 -5.41 -12.55 -4.43
N VAL A 35 -5.18 -11.23 -4.46
CA VAL A 35 -6.23 -10.22 -4.50
C VAL A 35 -6.11 -9.42 -5.79
N SER A 36 -7.19 -9.37 -6.58
CA SER A 36 -7.29 -8.63 -7.85
C SER A 36 -8.22 -7.41 -7.77
N LYS A 37 -9.04 -7.35 -6.72
CA LYS A 37 -9.99 -6.27 -6.43
C LYS A 37 -10.06 -6.02 -4.93
N ARG A 38 -10.73 -4.95 -4.50
CA ARG A 38 -10.98 -4.65 -3.08
C ARG A 38 -11.51 -5.88 -2.36
N ALA A 39 -10.92 -6.23 -1.23
CA ALA A 39 -11.23 -7.43 -0.48
C ALA A 39 -11.12 -7.19 1.03
N ALA A 40 -12.13 -7.60 1.79
CA ALA A 40 -12.11 -7.55 3.24
C ALA A 40 -11.32 -8.71 3.82
N VAL A 41 -10.57 -8.44 4.89
CA VAL A 41 -9.80 -9.41 5.67
C VAL A 41 -10.09 -9.19 7.15
N GLY A 42 -10.23 -10.29 7.91
CA GLY A 42 -10.53 -10.22 9.34
C GLY A 42 -11.99 -9.93 9.64
N THR A 43 -12.30 -9.84 10.91
CA THR A 43 -13.66 -9.58 11.44
C THR A 43 -13.60 -8.65 12.66
N GLY A 44 -14.71 -7.98 12.97
CA GLY A 44 -14.80 -7.06 14.11
C GLY A 44 -13.74 -5.98 14.07
N PRO A 45 -13.13 -5.61 15.21
CA PRO A 45 -12.15 -4.54 15.29
C PRO A 45 -10.85 -4.81 14.54
N ASN A 46 -10.59 -6.06 14.15
CA ASN A 46 -9.43 -6.46 13.36
C ASN A 46 -9.72 -6.52 11.85
N ARG A 47 -10.90 -6.05 11.42
CA ARG A 47 -11.27 -6.00 10.00
C ARG A 47 -10.54 -4.85 9.31
N PHE A 48 -9.94 -5.17 8.17
CA PHE A 48 -9.43 -4.18 7.22
C PHE A 48 -9.75 -4.61 5.79
N GLU A 49 -9.56 -3.72 4.86
CA GLU A 49 -9.77 -3.99 3.45
C GLU A 49 -8.49 -3.74 2.65
N ILE A 50 -8.14 -4.68 1.80
CA ILE A 50 -7.03 -4.54 0.85
C ILE A 50 -7.58 -3.84 -0.39
N ILE A 51 -6.91 -2.77 -0.79
CA ILE A 51 -7.21 -2.02 -2.02
C ILE A 51 -6.03 -2.19 -2.97
N PRO A 52 -6.15 -3.01 -4.02
CA PRO A 52 -5.13 -3.13 -5.05
C PRO A 52 -4.95 -1.80 -5.79
N LEU A 53 -3.73 -1.32 -5.88
CA LEU A 53 -3.42 -0.10 -6.60
C LEU A 53 -3.12 -0.41 -8.06
N ARG A 54 -3.75 0.35 -8.95
CA ARG A 54 -3.59 0.28 -10.41
C ARG A 54 -3.16 1.64 -10.95
N THR A 55 -2.25 2.26 -10.23
CA THR A 55 -1.69 3.56 -10.54
C THR A 55 -0.33 3.39 -11.21
N VAL A 56 0.14 4.41 -11.90
CA VAL A 56 1.46 4.38 -12.57
C VAL A 56 2.59 4.18 -11.56
N THR A 57 2.50 4.83 -10.41
CA THR A 57 3.51 4.76 -9.35
C THR A 57 3.34 3.55 -8.41
N GLY A 58 2.16 2.95 -8.38
CA GLY A 58 1.80 1.89 -7.44
C GLY A 58 1.24 0.61 -8.05
N GLU A 59 1.53 0.30 -9.31
CA GLU A 59 0.90 -0.83 -10.05
C GLU A 59 0.97 -2.18 -9.36
N ARG A 60 1.96 -2.41 -8.48
CA ARG A 60 2.17 -3.66 -7.74
C ARG A 60 2.00 -3.51 -6.24
N GLN A 61 1.47 -2.39 -5.81
CA GLN A 61 1.26 -2.07 -4.40
C GLN A 61 -0.20 -2.25 -4.00
N MET A 62 -0.45 -2.14 -2.73
CA MET A 62 -1.80 -2.13 -2.17
C MET A 62 -1.85 -1.13 -1.02
N ALA A 63 -3.01 -0.51 -0.84
CA ALA A 63 -3.34 0.21 0.37
C ALA A 63 -4.17 -0.68 1.29
N LEU A 64 -4.12 -0.42 2.60
CA LEU A 64 -4.98 -1.05 3.58
C LEU A 64 -5.92 0.00 4.15
N TRP A 65 -7.20 -0.27 4.07
CA TRP A 65 -8.25 0.56 4.60
C TRP A 65 -8.84 -0.04 5.88
N PHE A 66 -8.84 0.72 6.96
CA PHE A 66 -9.43 0.37 8.25
C PHE A 66 -10.70 1.19 8.45
N PRO A 67 -11.88 0.67 8.06
CA PRO A 67 -13.12 1.45 8.01
C PRO A 67 -13.54 2.01 9.37
N GLU A 68 -13.43 1.22 10.43
CA GLU A 68 -13.81 1.65 11.79
C GLU A 68 -12.95 2.79 12.34
N LEU A 69 -11.71 2.89 11.87
CA LEU A 69 -10.75 3.93 12.27
C LEU A 69 -10.70 5.10 11.28
N LYS A 70 -11.40 5.00 10.15
CA LYS A 70 -11.28 5.91 9.01
C LYS A 70 -9.81 6.18 8.65
N LEU A 71 -9.00 5.12 8.70
CA LEU A 71 -7.55 5.15 8.59
C LEU A 71 -7.09 4.42 7.33
N LEU A 72 -6.17 5.05 6.58
CA LEU A 72 -5.57 4.48 5.40
C LEU A 72 -4.06 4.25 5.63
N TYR A 73 -3.58 3.05 5.30
CA TYR A 73 -2.16 2.73 5.22
C TYR A 73 -1.73 2.64 3.76
N CYS A 74 -0.68 3.35 3.38
CA CYS A 74 -0.28 3.54 1.98
C CYS A 74 1.09 2.98 1.63
N SER A 75 1.64 2.02 2.39
CA SER A 75 2.97 1.43 2.13
C SER A 75 4.05 2.52 1.90
N ASP A 76 4.76 2.49 0.78
CA ASP A 76 5.83 3.45 0.41
C ASP A 76 5.33 4.64 -0.43
N LEU A 77 4.02 4.79 -0.61
CA LEU A 77 3.48 5.78 -1.54
C LEU A 77 3.62 7.23 -1.06
N PHE A 78 3.73 7.44 0.26
CA PHE A 78 3.87 8.77 0.83
C PHE A 78 5.22 8.92 1.51
N GLN A 79 6.00 9.86 1.01
CA GLN A 79 7.28 10.22 1.57
C GLN A 79 7.45 11.73 1.51
N ARG A 80 7.95 12.33 2.60
CA ARG A 80 8.32 13.74 2.65
C ARG A 80 9.83 13.91 2.55
N ASP A 81 10.25 14.98 1.93
CA ASP A 81 11.64 15.42 1.91
C ASP A 81 12.03 16.13 3.24
N GLN A 82 13.28 16.59 3.32
CA GLN A 82 13.79 17.30 4.50
C GLN A 82 13.09 18.64 4.78
N LYS A 83 12.39 19.19 3.79
CA LYS A 83 11.61 20.44 3.91
C LYS A 83 10.15 20.18 4.31
N GLY A 84 9.77 18.90 4.42
CA GLY A 84 8.40 18.49 4.73
C GLY A 84 7.47 18.46 3.51
N GLU A 85 7.96 18.69 2.29
CA GLU A 85 7.19 18.59 1.06
C GLU A 85 7.11 17.13 0.59
N PHE A 86 6.01 16.74 -0.07
CA PHE A 86 5.90 15.40 -0.62
C PHE A 86 6.89 15.20 -1.78
N PHE A 87 7.68 14.15 -1.67
CA PHE A 87 8.74 13.83 -2.62
C PHE A 87 8.22 13.53 -4.04
N LEU A 88 7.04 12.90 -4.14
CA LEU A 88 6.38 12.53 -5.39
C LEU A 88 4.92 13.00 -5.40
N PRO A 89 4.65 14.24 -5.82
CA PRO A 89 3.28 14.79 -5.87
C PRO A 89 2.32 13.94 -6.72
N GLN A 90 2.82 13.31 -7.78
CA GLN A 90 2.03 12.40 -8.62
C GLN A 90 1.45 11.24 -7.79
N THR A 91 2.24 10.63 -6.92
CA THR A 91 1.80 9.55 -6.04
C THR A 91 0.67 9.99 -5.12
N VAL A 92 0.76 11.23 -4.58
CA VAL A 92 -0.30 11.82 -3.76
C VAL A 92 -1.58 11.98 -4.59
N SER A 93 -1.48 12.52 -5.80
CA SER A 93 -2.61 12.69 -6.73
C SER A 93 -3.30 11.38 -7.06
N GLU A 94 -2.52 10.35 -7.36
CA GLU A 94 -3.03 9.02 -7.66
C GLU A 94 -3.80 8.43 -6.46
N MET A 95 -3.26 8.58 -5.23
CA MET A 95 -3.92 8.10 -4.03
C MET A 95 -5.18 8.87 -3.67
N VAL A 96 -5.21 10.18 -3.86
CA VAL A 96 -6.44 10.98 -3.70
C VAL A 96 -7.51 10.49 -4.67
N SER A 97 -7.13 10.20 -5.92
CA SER A 97 -8.03 9.64 -6.92
C SER A 97 -8.54 8.24 -6.54
N VAL A 98 -7.69 7.39 -6.01
CA VAL A 98 -8.07 6.05 -5.50
C VAL A 98 -9.06 6.18 -4.34
N VAL A 99 -8.80 7.05 -3.37
CA VAL A 99 -9.69 7.29 -2.22
C VAL A 99 -11.06 7.75 -2.67
N ALA A 100 -11.11 8.69 -3.63
CA ALA A 100 -12.35 9.18 -4.20
C ALA A 100 -13.10 8.10 -5.00
N GLY A 101 -12.39 7.36 -5.87
CA GLY A 101 -12.95 6.30 -6.69
C GLY A 101 -13.52 5.13 -5.88
N GLU A 102 -12.83 4.75 -4.81
CA GLU A 102 -13.26 3.70 -3.87
C GLU A 102 -14.27 4.20 -2.82
N LYS A 103 -14.60 5.50 -2.82
CA LYS A 103 -15.52 6.18 -1.89
C LYS A 103 -15.13 5.94 -0.42
N LEU A 104 -13.85 6.12 -0.10
CA LEU A 104 -13.35 5.93 1.26
C LEU A 104 -13.49 7.23 2.05
N GLU A 105 -14.02 7.13 3.26
CA GLU A 105 -14.13 8.26 4.21
C GLU A 105 -12.87 8.39 5.07
N VAL A 106 -11.72 8.63 4.42
CA VAL A 106 -10.43 8.72 5.10
C VAL A 106 -10.35 10.00 5.94
N THR A 107 -10.00 9.87 7.22
CA THR A 107 -9.68 11.02 8.09
C THR A 107 -8.19 11.15 8.37
N ARG A 108 -7.46 10.04 8.35
CA ARG A 108 -6.02 9.99 8.60
C ARG A 108 -5.37 8.93 7.72
N ALA A 109 -4.11 9.16 7.37
CA ALA A 109 -3.30 8.15 6.70
C ALA A 109 -1.90 8.07 7.34
N PHE A 110 -1.22 6.96 7.12
CA PHE A 110 0.18 6.77 7.41
C PHE A 110 0.84 5.89 6.35
N ALA A 111 2.14 5.97 6.27
CA ALA A 111 2.94 5.18 5.34
C ALA A 111 4.27 4.79 6.01
N MET A 112 5.11 4.00 5.36
CA MET A 112 6.42 3.64 5.92
C MET A 112 7.30 4.87 6.17
N HIS A 113 7.16 5.90 5.34
CA HIS A 113 7.93 7.15 5.41
C HIS A 113 7.06 8.38 5.71
N LEU A 114 5.85 8.16 6.22
CA LEU A 114 4.94 9.22 6.65
C LEU A 114 4.30 8.82 7.98
N PRO A 115 4.48 9.60 9.06
CA PRO A 115 3.78 9.37 10.32
C PRO A 115 2.27 9.53 10.13
N LEU A 116 1.51 9.22 11.18
CA LEU A 116 0.07 9.40 11.18
C LEU A 116 -0.27 10.87 10.91
N THR A 117 -0.88 11.14 9.76
CA THR A 117 -1.13 12.49 9.21
C THR A 117 -2.61 12.65 8.91
N PRO A 118 -3.23 13.82 9.20
CA PRO A 118 -4.58 14.13 8.76
C PRO A 118 -4.71 14.03 7.24
N TRP A 119 -5.79 13.43 6.75
CA TRP A 119 -6.00 13.27 5.31
C TRP A 119 -6.15 14.60 4.58
N GLU A 120 -6.77 15.59 5.22
CA GLU A 120 -6.92 16.94 4.68
C GLU A 120 -5.56 17.61 4.39
N GLU A 121 -4.55 17.37 5.24
CA GLU A 121 -3.20 17.87 5.04
C GLU A 121 -2.53 17.24 3.81
N ILE A 122 -2.74 15.94 3.60
CA ILE A 122 -2.24 15.22 2.43
C ILE A 122 -2.93 15.73 1.16
N ALA A 123 -4.24 15.88 1.18
CA ALA A 123 -5.01 16.38 0.05
C ALA A 123 -4.67 17.84 -0.29
N ALA A 124 -4.51 18.71 0.72
CA ALA A 124 -4.16 20.11 0.52
C ALA A 124 -2.75 20.30 -0.08
N ALA A 125 -1.82 19.38 0.17
CA ALA A 125 -0.50 19.43 -0.45
C ALA A 125 -0.57 19.27 -1.97
N LEU A 126 -1.58 18.58 -2.50
CA LEU A 126 -1.82 18.46 -3.93
C LEU A 126 -2.25 19.79 -4.57
N ASP A 127 -3.12 20.55 -3.90
CA ASP A 127 -3.63 21.83 -4.43
C ASP A 127 -2.51 22.86 -4.64
N LYS A 128 -1.46 22.80 -3.84
CA LYS A 128 -0.29 23.67 -4.01
C LYS A 128 0.50 23.36 -5.28
N HIS A 129 0.56 22.10 -5.68
CA HIS A 129 1.30 21.68 -6.89
C HIS A 129 0.53 21.87 -8.18
N VAL A 130 -0.80 21.93 -8.13
CA VAL A 130 -1.64 22.18 -9.30
C VAL A 130 -1.73 23.68 -9.65
N ARG A 131 -1.44 24.56 -8.69
CA ARG A 131 -1.51 26.03 -8.86
C ARG A 131 -0.18 26.71 -9.21
N ASN A 132 0.91 25.96 -9.28
CA ASN A 132 2.23 26.42 -9.72
C ASN A 132 2.60 25.79 -11.06
#